data_ac95b3e14a33211409f9461459edca42
#
_entry.id   ac95b3e14a33211409f9461459edca42
#
_cell.length_a   1.000
_cell.length_b   1.000
_cell.length_c   1.000
_cell.angle_alpha   90.00
_cell.angle_beta   90.00
_cell.angle_gamma   90.00
#
_symmetry.space_group_name_H-M   'P 1'
#
loop_
_entity.id
_entity.type
_entity.pdbx_description
1 polymer ?
#
loop_
_entity_poly.entity_id
_entity_poly.type
_entity_poly.pdbx_seq_one_letter_code
_entity_poly.pdbx_strand_id
1 'polypeptide(L)'
;ELKFIEKDSGKKFGDLKNPLLVSVRSGARVSMPGMMDTILNLGLNDNTVTALAKKTSNLRFANDSYRRFIQMYSNVVLGIEGYHFEDIIENYKLTKGVLLDTELDENDWEALIKDFKNIVKEKTKKEFPQNVKEQLVGAISAVFLSWESHRAKVYRRLNQIPSNWGTAVNVQSMV
;
A
#
# COMPACT_ATOMS: atom_id res chain seq x y z
N GLU A 1 14.00 -14.60 -5.55
CA GLU A 1 13.65 -13.46 -6.43
C GLU A 1 13.82 -12.12 -5.72
N LEU A 2 13.34 -11.92 -4.47
CA LEU A 2 13.53 -10.67 -3.73
C LEU A 2 15.02 -10.29 -3.61
N LYS A 3 15.90 -11.25 -3.32
CA LYS A 3 17.37 -11.02 -3.28
C LYS A 3 17.96 -10.55 -4.61
N PHE A 4 17.34 -10.89 -5.73
CA PHE A 4 17.76 -10.41 -7.05
C PHE A 4 17.45 -8.91 -7.18
N ILE A 5 16.22 -8.50 -6.80
CA ILE A 5 15.82 -7.10 -6.80
C ILE A 5 16.68 -6.26 -5.84
N GLU A 6 16.99 -6.81 -4.66
CA GLU A 6 17.89 -6.15 -3.70
C GLU A 6 19.29 -5.92 -4.28
N LYS A 7 19.84 -6.94 -4.95
CA LYS A 7 21.17 -6.87 -5.58
C LYS A 7 21.20 -5.86 -6.74
N ASP A 8 20.18 -5.91 -7.59
CA ASP A 8 20.07 -5.05 -8.78
C ASP A 8 19.85 -3.57 -8.40
N SER A 9 18.99 -3.31 -7.42
CA SER A 9 18.69 -1.94 -6.96
C SER A 9 19.73 -1.35 -6.00
N GLY A 10 20.60 -2.17 -5.41
CA GLY A 10 21.49 -1.76 -4.32
C GLY A 10 20.77 -1.35 -3.03
N LYS A 11 19.50 -1.68 -2.92
CA LYS A 11 18.64 -1.40 -1.76
C LYS A 11 18.29 -2.72 -1.06
N LYS A 12 17.83 -2.67 0.20
CA LYS A 12 17.46 -3.88 0.94
C LYS A 12 16.07 -3.75 1.54
N PHE A 13 15.28 -4.79 1.42
CA PHE A 13 13.90 -4.83 1.91
C PHE A 13 13.85 -4.81 3.44
N GLY A 14 13.25 -3.77 4.01
CA GLY A 14 13.21 -3.54 5.45
C GLY A 14 14.49 -2.95 6.06
N ASP A 15 15.43 -2.47 5.24
CA ASP A 15 16.65 -1.83 5.73
C ASP A 15 16.36 -0.46 6.35
N LEU A 16 17.09 -0.14 7.43
CA LEU A 16 16.92 1.10 8.19
C LEU A 16 17.75 2.28 7.66
N LYS A 17 18.54 2.06 6.60
CA LYS A 17 19.38 3.10 5.97
C LYS A 17 19.01 3.33 4.51
N ASN A 18 18.81 2.25 3.75
CA ASN A 18 18.50 2.31 2.34
C ASN A 18 17.36 1.32 1.99
N PRO A 19 16.14 1.59 2.46
CA PRO A 19 15.02 0.67 2.29
C PRO A 19 14.65 0.48 0.82
N LEU A 20 14.50 -0.79 0.41
CA LEU A 20 13.85 -1.15 -0.82
C LEU A 20 12.33 -1.05 -0.62
N LEU A 21 11.66 -0.25 -1.41
CA LEU A 21 10.21 -0.25 -1.52
C LEU A 21 9.80 -0.97 -2.80
N VAL A 22 8.75 -1.75 -2.72
CA VAL A 22 8.26 -2.50 -3.88
C VAL A 22 6.76 -2.25 -4.11
N SER A 23 6.35 -2.42 -5.36
CA SER A 23 4.94 -2.59 -5.72
C SER A 23 4.64 -4.07 -5.92
N VAL A 24 3.43 -4.48 -5.56
CA VAL A 24 2.88 -5.81 -5.82
C VAL A 24 1.64 -5.64 -6.67
N ARG A 25 1.63 -6.25 -7.85
CA ARG A 25 0.59 -6.07 -8.86
C ARG A 25 0.34 -7.34 -9.66
N SER A 26 -0.83 -7.45 -10.27
CA SER A 26 -1.15 -8.59 -11.12
C SER A 26 -0.31 -8.63 -12.38
N GLY A 27 -0.03 -9.87 -12.84
CA GLY A 27 0.62 -10.15 -14.12
C GLY A 27 -0.27 -11.05 -14.99
N ALA A 28 -1.55 -10.72 -15.12
CA ALA A 28 -2.48 -11.47 -15.94
C ALA A 28 -2.08 -11.45 -17.43
N ARG A 29 -2.41 -12.51 -18.17
CA ARG A 29 -2.10 -12.64 -19.62
C ARG A 29 -2.75 -11.55 -20.46
N VAL A 30 -3.89 -11.02 -20.02
CA VAL A 30 -4.62 -9.92 -20.64
C VAL A 30 -4.73 -8.77 -19.67
N SER A 31 -4.49 -7.56 -20.16
CA SER A 31 -4.65 -6.36 -19.35
C SER A 31 -6.11 -6.20 -18.91
N MET A 32 -6.32 -6.02 -17.62
CA MET A 32 -7.64 -5.83 -16.99
C MET A 32 -7.61 -4.56 -16.13
N PRO A 33 -7.59 -3.37 -16.74
CA PRO A 33 -7.40 -2.10 -16.04
C PRO A 33 -8.45 -1.90 -14.92
N GLY A 34 -7.98 -1.59 -13.70
CA GLY A 34 -8.86 -1.37 -12.55
C GLY A 34 -9.55 -2.60 -11.96
N MET A 35 -9.36 -3.79 -12.56
CA MET A 35 -10.04 -5.02 -12.10
C MET A 35 -9.27 -5.78 -11.03
N MET A 36 -7.93 -5.69 -11.07
CA MET A 36 -7.04 -6.37 -10.15
C MET A 36 -6.42 -5.38 -9.16
N ASP A 37 -6.15 -5.86 -7.96
CA ASP A 37 -5.55 -5.01 -6.94
C ASP A 37 -4.05 -4.78 -7.17
N THR A 38 -3.59 -3.65 -6.66
CA THR A 38 -2.17 -3.24 -6.66
C THR A 38 -1.86 -2.66 -5.28
N ILE A 39 -0.71 -3.00 -4.73
CA ILE A 39 -0.19 -2.40 -3.50
C ILE A 39 1.13 -1.71 -3.82
N LEU A 40 1.24 -0.44 -3.46
CA LEU A 40 2.43 0.40 -3.65
C LEU A 40 3.13 0.68 -2.32
N ASN A 41 4.39 1.09 -2.39
CA ASN A 41 5.20 1.47 -1.23
C ASN A 41 5.33 0.39 -0.14
N LEU A 42 5.19 -0.87 -0.53
CA LEU A 42 5.32 -2.00 0.37
C LEU A 42 6.76 -2.11 0.85
N GLY A 43 6.93 -2.31 2.14
CA GLY A 43 8.22 -2.24 2.83
C GLY A 43 8.31 -1.04 3.78
N LEU A 44 7.33 -0.11 3.74
CA LEU A 44 7.23 0.95 4.74
C LEU A 44 6.69 0.40 6.07
N ASN A 45 7.32 0.85 7.13
CA ASN A 45 6.93 0.66 8.52
C ASN A 45 7.45 1.83 9.36
N ASP A 46 7.26 1.83 10.67
CA ASP A 46 7.65 2.92 11.56
C ASP A 46 9.16 3.24 11.52
N ASN A 47 9.99 2.25 11.21
CA ASN A 47 11.43 2.42 11.12
C ASN A 47 11.87 2.85 9.70
N THR A 48 11.33 2.20 8.67
CA THR A 48 11.75 2.46 7.29
C THR A 48 11.23 3.79 6.75
N VAL A 49 10.11 4.32 7.27
CA VAL A 49 9.64 5.68 6.93
C VAL A 49 10.67 6.74 7.37
N THR A 50 11.28 6.57 8.54
CA THR A 50 12.34 7.47 9.02
C THR A 50 13.59 7.42 8.11
N ALA A 51 13.95 6.22 7.63
CA ALA A 51 15.03 6.05 6.68
C ALA A 51 14.71 6.73 5.32
N LEU A 52 13.48 6.59 4.84
CA LEU A 52 13.02 7.26 3.62
C LEU A 52 13.08 8.79 3.77
N ALA A 53 12.60 9.33 4.90
CA ALA A 53 12.64 10.76 5.20
C ALA A 53 14.08 11.32 5.17
N LYS A 54 15.02 10.61 5.82
CA LYS A 54 16.44 10.99 5.82
C LYS A 54 17.04 10.96 4.42
N LYS A 55 16.74 9.91 3.64
CA LYS A 55 17.29 9.74 2.29
C LYS A 55 16.77 10.79 1.30
N THR A 56 15.51 11.16 1.41
CA THR A 56 14.88 12.15 0.52
C THR A 56 15.02 13.58 1.03
N SER A 57 15.50 13.76 2.28
CA SER A 57 15.47 15.03 2.99
C SER A 57 14.06 15.68 3.00
N ASN A 58 13.03 14.83 3.01
CA ASN A 58 11.63 15.25 2.92
C ASN A 58 10.74 14.38 3.82
N LEU A 59 10.54 14.83 5.06
CA LEU A 59 9.72 14.15 6.05
C LEU A 59 8.24 14.11 5.62
N ARG A 60 7.74 15.22 5.06
CA ARG A 60 6.37 15.30 4.57
C ARG A 60 6.08 14.23 3.51
N PHE A 61 6.97 14.09 2.52
CA PHE A 61 6.86 13.06 1.47
C PHE A 61 6.88 11.65 2.06
N ALA A 62 7.76 11.39 3.02
CA ALA A 62 7.88 10.05 3.64
C ALA A 62 6.61 9.71 4.43
N ASN A 63 6.08 10.65 5.21
CA ASN A 63 4.86 10.46 6.00
C ASN A 63 3.63 10.30 5.10
N ASP A 64 3.47 11.10 4.05
CA ASP A 64 2.37 10.93 3.07
C ASP A 64 2.47 9.57 2.35
N SER A 65 3.67 9.14 1.97
CA SER A 65 3.88 7.82 1.35
C SER A 65 3.50 6.69 2.31
N TYR A 66 3.84 6.81 3.59
CA TYR A 66 3.50 5.81 4.60
C TYR A 66 2.01 5.79 4.90
N ARG A 67 1.37 6.95 5.06
CA ARG A 67 -0.07 7.06 5.22
C ARG A 67 -0.82 6.38 4.06
N ARG A 68 -0.43 6.68 2.81
CA ARG A 68 -1.02 6.05 1.61
C ARG A 68 -0.82 4.55 1.60
N PHE A 69 0.35 4.07 2.04
CA PHE A 69 0.60 2.63 2.16
C PHE A 69 -0.33 1.99 3.19
N ILE A 70 -0.48 2.59 4.39
CA ILE A 70 -1.39 2.07 5.42
C ILE A 70 -2.82 2.00 4.90
N GLN A 71 -3.34 3.05 4.27
CA GLN A 71 -4.68 3.08 3.71
C GLN A 71 -4.88 1.99 2.65
N MET A 72 -3.97 1.92 1.68
CA MET A 72 -4.05 0.96 0.57
C MET A 72 -3.93 -0.49 1.07
N TYR A 73 -2.97 -0.77 1.95
CA TYR A 73 -2.78 -2.10 2.53
C TYR A 73 -4.00 -2.52 3.36
N SER A 74 -4.53 -1.60 4.15
CA SER A 74 -5.71 -1.85 4.98
C SER A 74 -6.94 -2.16 4.12
N ASN A 75 -7.14 -1.43 3.04
CA ASN A 75 -8.27 -1.66 2.14
C ASN A 75 -8.11 -2.98 1.39
N VAL A 76 -6.95 -3.22 0.76
CA VAL A 76 -6.76 -4.36 -0.14
C VAL A 76 -6.49 -5.67 0.62
N VAL A 77 -5.68 -5.63 1.69
CA VAL A 77 -5.22 -6.84 2.40
C VAL A 77 -6.06 -7.13 3.65
N LEU A 78 -6.42 -6.09 4.40
CA LEU A 78 -7.14 -6.25 5.67
C LEU A 78 -8.66 -6.12 5.50
N GLY A 79 -9.16 -5.73 4.33
CA GLY A 79 -10.59 -5.61 4.04
C GLY A 79 -11.28 -4.46 4.76
N ILE A 80 -10.55 -3.41 5.12
CA ILE A 80 -11.11 -2.23 5.77
C ILE A 80 -11.56 -1.24 4.69
N GLU A 81 -12.82 -0.81 4.76
CA GLU A 81 -13.39 0.12 3.78
C GLU A 81 -12.67 1.47 3.78
N GLY A 82 -12.40 1.98 2.57
CA GLY A 82 -11.57 3.18 2.37
C GLY A 82 -12.12 4.45 3.02
N TYR A 83 -13.47 4.58 3.10
CA TYR A 83 -14.12 5.76 3.66
C TYR A 83 -13.71 6.04 5.11
N HIS A 84 -13.38 5.01 5.91
CA HIS A 84 -12.90 5.21 7.29
C HIS A 84 -11.64 6.08 7.36
N PHE A 85 -10.77 5.96 6.37
CA PHE A 85 -9.52 6.73 6.27
C PHE A 85 -9.78 8.12 5.65
N GLU A 86 -10.66 8.18 4.67
CA GLU A 86 -11.05 9.42 3.98
C GLU A 86 -11.75 10.39 4.95
N ASP A 87 -12.67 9.90 5.77
CA ASP A 87 -13.35 10.69 6.80
C ASP A 87 -12.36 11.33 7.79
N ILE A 88 -11.31 10.61 8.18
CA ILE A 88 -10.28 11.16 9.08
C ILE A 88 -9.53 12.30 8.38
N ILE A 89 -9.10 12.12 7.12
CA ILE A 89 -8.40 13.17 6.36
C ILE A 89 -9.29 14.41 6.22
N GLU A 90 -10.57 14.23 5.86
CA GLU A 90 -11.51 15.34 5.71
C GLU A 90 -11.71 16.09 7.03
N ASN A 91 -11.83 15.39 8.16
CA ASN A 91 -11.92 16.00 9.48
C ASN A 91 -10.68 16.82 9.85
N TYR A 92 -9.47 16.34 9.50
CA TYR A 92 -8.23 17.09 9.68
C TYR A 92 -8.22 18.37 8.84
N LYS A 93 -8.61 18.27 7.57
CA LYS A 93 -8.70 19.44 6.67
C LYS A 93 -9.71 20.47 7.18
N LEU A 94 -10.88 20.01 7.59
CA LEU A 94 -11.91 20.88 8.18
C LEU A 94 -11.41 21.59 9.44
N THR A 95 -10.75 20.87 10.33
CA THR A 95 -10.23 21.44 11.60
C THR A 95 -9.14 22.49 11.34
N LYS A 96 -8.30 22.29 10.31
CA LYS A 96 -7.27 23.23 9.90
C LYS A 96 -7.76 24.37 9.01
N GLY A 97 -8.97 24.26 8.45
CA GLY A 97 -9.50 25.23 7.50
C GLY A 97 -8.81 25.19 6.12
N VAL A 98 -8.29 24.02 5.71
CA VAL A 98 -7.65 23.77 4.42
C VAL A 98 -8.52 22.91 3.52
N LEU A 99 -8.32 22.99 2.20
CA LEU A 99 -9.11 22.26 1.22
C LEU A 99 -8.36 21.09 0.59
N LEU A 100 -7.05 21.22 0.43
CA LEU A 100 -6.21 20.26 -0.30
C LEU A 100 -5.30 19.48 0.64
N ASP A 101 -5.09 18.21 0.35
CA ASP A 101 -4.13 17.35 1.04
C ASP A 101 -2.70 17.94 0.99
N THR A 102 -2.40 18.73 -0.04
CA THR A 102 -1.10 19.40 -0.21
C THR A 102 -0.83 20.50 0.81
N GLU A 103 -1.87 20.98 1.48
CA GLU A 103 -1.78 22.02 2.51
C GLU A 103 -1.54 21.44 3.92
N LEU A 104 -1.62 20.10 4.05
CA LEU A 104 -1.26 19.39 5.29
C LEU A 104 0.27 19.28 5.40
N ASP A 105 0.78 19.56 6.59
CA ASP A 105 2.22 19.50 6.89
C ASP A 105 2.67 18.13 7.41
N GLU A 106 3.95 18.00 7.75
CA GLU A 106 4.52 16.74 8.24
C GLU A 106 3.93 16.29 9.58
N ASN A 107 3.53 17.20 10.45
CA ASN A 107 2.97 16.89 11.76
C ASN A 107 1.53 16.36 11.60
N ASP A 108 0.79 16.91 10.64
CA ASP A 108 -0.55 16.43 10.30
C ASP A 108 -0.50 14.99 9.80
N TRP A 109 0.45 14.72 8.91
CA TRP A 109 0.61 13.36 8.38
C TRP A 109 1.08 12.37 9.45
N GLU A 110 1.89 12.80 10.42
CA GLU A 110 2.28 11.96 11.56
C GLU A 110 1.07 11.62 12.44
N ALA A 111 0.24 12.61 12.75
CA ALA A 111 -0.99 12.40 13.50
C ALA A 111 -1.98 11.49 12.75
N LEU A 112 -2.18 11.73 11.44
CA LEU A 112 -3.02 10.90 10.58
C LEU A 112 -2.56 9.44 10.52
N ILE A 113 -1.24 9.18 10.44
CA ILE A 113 -0.68 7.83 10.49
C ILE A 113 -1.07 7.12 11.78
N LYS A 114 -1.03 7.82 12.90
CA LYS A 114 -1.42 7.27 14.21
C LYS A 114 -2.90 6.91 14.23
N ASP A 115 -3.75 7.81 13.72
CA ASP A 115 -5.20 7.57 13.68
C ASP A 115 -5.56 6.43 12.71
N PHE A 116 -4.89 6.34 11.57
CA PHE A 116 -5.06 5.22 10.64
C PHE A 116 -4.71 3.88 11.29
N LYS A 117 -3.62 3.82 12.07
CA LYS A 117 -3.27 2.60 12.81
C LYS A 117 -4.30 2.27 13.90
N ASN A 118 -4.88 3.29 14.55
CA ASN A 118 -5.95 3.10 15.52
C ASN A 118 -7.19 2.47 14.86
N ILE A 119 -7.59 2.94 13.66
CA ILE A 119 -8.66 2.31 12.88
C ILE A 119 -8.34 0.85 12.56
N VAL A 120 -7.12 0.57 12.10
CA VAL A 120 -6.70 -0.82 11.82
C VAL A 120 -6.85 -1.69 13.06
N LYS A 121 -6.37 -1.22 14.20
CA LYS A 121 -6.48 -1.94 15.48
C LYS A 121 -7.92 -2.13 15.93
N GLU A 122 -8.76 -1.12 15.76
CA GLU A 122 -10.18 -1.19 16.10
C GLU A 122 -10.91 -2.24 15.24
N LYS A 123 -10.70 -2.22 13.92
CA LYS A 123 -11.40 -3.08 12.96
C LYS A 123 -10.89 -4.52 12.97
N THR A 124 -9.58 -4.72 13.11
CA THR A 124 -8.95 -6.05 13.00
C THR A 124 -8.61 -6.69 14.35
N LYS A 125 -8.65 -5.92 15.43
CA LYS A 125 -8.15 -6.30 16.78
C LYS A 125 -6.64 -6.61 16.78
N LYS A 126 -5.92 -6.20 15.76
CA LYS A 126 -4.47 -6.37 15.60
C LYS A 126 -3.82 -5.05 15.21
N GLU A 127 -2.57 -4.87 15.59
CA GLU A 127 -1.78 -3.73 15.14
C GLU A 127 -1.51 -3.81 13.61
N PHE A 128 -1.29 -2.65 12.98
CA PHE A 128 -0.85 -2.62 11.59
C PHE A 128 0.49 -3.36 11.46
N PRO A 129 0.64 -4.31 10.51
CA PRO A 129 1.83 -5.17 10.42
C PRO A 129 3.09 -4.37 10.16
N GLN A 130 4.08 -4.52 11.04
CA GLN A 130 5.39 -3.86 10.94
C GLN A 130 6.45 -4.76 10.29
N ASN A 131 6.22 -6.06 10.20
CA ASN A 131 7.11 -7.00 9.54
C ASN A 131 6.92 -6.92 8.02
N VAL A 132 7.94 -6.42 7.32
CA VAL A 132 7.88 -6.23 5.86
C VAL A 132 7.66 -7.53 5.07
N LYS A 133 8.10 -8.67 5.60
CA LYS A 133 7.86 -9.97 4.94
C LYS A 133 6.41 -10.42 5.08
N GLU A 134 5.80 -10.19 6.23
CA GLU A 134 4.36 -10.43 6.43
C GLU A 134 3.53 -9.53 5.52
N GLN A 135 3.91 -8.25 5.41
CA GLN A 135 3.29 -7.33 4.47
C GLN A 135 3.37 -7.88 3.03
N LEU A 136 4.54 -8.35 2.60
CA LEU A 136 4.75 -8.87 1.25
C LEU A 136 3.89 -10.11 0.97
N VAL A 137 3.86 -11.07 1.89
CA VAL A 137 3.04 -12.27 1.75
C VAL A 137 1.55 -11.92 1.71
N GLY A 138 1.09 -11.04 2.60
CA GLY A 138 -0.29 -10.55 2.59
C GLY A 138 -0.67 -9.87 1.27
N ALA A 139 0.18 -9.00 0.76
CA ALA A 139 -0.03 -8.30 -0.51
C ALA A 139 -0.10 -9.28 -1.70
N ILE A 140 0.83 -10.23 -1.79
CA ILE A 140 0.83 -11.25 -2.85
C ILE A 140 -0.48 -12.07 -2.81
N SER A 141 -0.89 -12.51 -1.62
CA SER A 141 -2.13 -13.26 -1.43
C SER A 141 -3.36 -12.45 -1.85
N ALA A 142 -3.43 -11.17 -1.46
CA ALA A 142 -4.53 -10.30 -1.84
C ALA A 142 -4.62 -10.08 -3.36
N VAL A 143 -3.48 -9.89 -4.04
CA VAL A 143 -3.46 -9.76 -5.50
C VAL A 143 -3.94 -11.04 -6.19
N PHE A 144 -3.54 -12.23 -5.72
CA PHE A 144 -4.09 -13.48 -6.24
C PHE A 144 -5.60 -13.59 -6.02
N LEU A 145 -6.08 -13.26 -4.82
CA LEU A 145 -7.50 -13.28 -4.49
C LEU A 145 -8.32 -12.29 -5.30
N SER A 146 -7.73 -11.16 -5.70
CA SER A 146 -8.43 -10.15 -6.51
C SER A 146 -8.86 -10.67 -7.90
N TRP A 147 -8.24 -11.75 -8.40
CA TRP A 147 -8.73 -12.47 -9.58
C TRP A 147 -10.16 -12.97 -9.41
N GLU A 148 -10.53 -13.38 -8.21
CA GLU A 148 -11.86 -13.88 -7.87
C GLU A 148 -12.84 -12.79 -7.40
N SER A 149 -12.44 -11.52 -7.40
CA SER A 149 -13.32 -10.40 -7.08
C SER A 149 -14.51 -10.30 -8.06
N HIS A 150 -15.63 -9.76 -7.60
CA HIS A 150 -16.81 -9.59 -8.43
C HIS A 150 -16.52 -8.79 -9.70
N ARG A 151 -15.81 -7.66 -9.58
CA ARG A 151 -15.44 -6.80 -10.72
C ARG A 151 -14.57 -7.55 -11.74
N ALA A 152 -13.60 -8.35 -11.28
CA ALA A 152 -12.73 -9.12 -12.16
C ALA A 152 -13.50 -10.24 -12.88
N LYS A 153 -14.40 -10.93 -12.19
CA LYS A 153 -15.29 -11.95 -12.78
C LYS A 153 -16.21 -11.37 -13.87
N VAL A 154 -16.85 -10.24 -13.57
CA VAL A 154 -17.72 -9.56 -14.54
C VAL A 154 -16.92 -9.12 -15.77
N TYR A 155 -15.76 -8.49 -15.56
CA TYR A 155 -14.88 -8.06 -16.65
C TYR A 155 -14.46 -9.22 -17.53
N ARG A 156 -14.00 -10.34 -16.95
CA ARG A 156 -13.61 -11.54 -17.71
C ARG A 156 -14.76 -12.11 -18.53
N ARG A 157 -15.95 -12.18 -17.96
CA ARG A 157 -17.16 -12.66 -18.66
C ARG A 157 -17.49 -11.79 -19.87
N LEU A 158 -17.46 -10.46 -19.71
CA LEU A 158 -17.78 -9.50 -20.78
C LEU A 158 -16.73 -9.51 -21.90
N ASN A 159 -15.46 -9.76 -21.54
CA ASN A 159 -14.35 -9.76 -22.50
C ASN A 159 -13.94 -11.18 -22.95
N GLN A 160 -14.74 -12.19 -22.65
CA GLN A 160 -14.50 -13.60 -23.05
C GLN A 160 -13.14 -14.16 -22.60
N ILE A 161 -12.64 -13.68 -21.42
CA ILE A 161 -11.37 -14.11 -20.84
C ILE A 161 -11.62 -15.38 -20.01
N PRO A 162 -10.95 -16.53 -20.33
CA PRO A 162 -11.13 -17.77 -19.61
C PRO A 162 -10.74 -17.65 -18.12
N SER A 163 -11.64 -18.07 -17.24
CA SER A 163 -11.41 -18.00 -15.79
C SER A 163 -10.27 -18.90 -15.31
N ASN A 164 -10.00 -19.99 -16.02
CA ASN A 164 -8.94 -20.94 -15.70
C ASN A 164 -7.52 -20.45 -16.03
N TRP A 165 -7.37 -19.29 -16.65
CA TRP A 165 -6.04 -18.72 -16.91
C TRP A 165 -5.33 -18.26 -15.63
N GLY A 166 -6.11 -17.80 -14.64
CA GLY A 166 -5.54 -17.24 -13.41
C GLY A 166 -4.72 -15.98 -13.65
N THR A 167 -3.93 -15.60 -12.67
CA THR A 167 -3.02 -14.47 -12.73
C THR A 167 -1.66 -14.82 -12.14
N ALA A 168 -0.60 -14.21 -12.64
CA ALA A 168 0.68 -14.11 -11.94
C ALA A 168 0.68 -12.87 -11.04
N VAL A 169 1.68 -12.77 -10.17
CA VAL A 169 1.94 -11.58 -9.35
C VAL A 169 3.35 -11.09 -9.65
N ASN A 170 3.46 -9.82 -9.95
CA ASN A 170 4.72 -9.12 -10.17
C ASN A 170 5.09 -8.31 -8.93
N VAL A 171 6.33 -8.48 -8.47
CA VAL A 171 6.94 -7.65 -7.42
C VAL A 171 8.04 -6.82 -8.07
N GLN A 172 7.90 -5.50 -8.02
CA GLN A 172 8.78 -4.57 -8.74
C GLN A 172 9.33 -3.51 -7.77
N SER A 173 10.60 -3.14 -7.95
CA SER A 173 11.18 -1.99 -7.23
C SER A 173 10.42 -0.72 -7.56
N MET A 174 10.15 0.08 -6.52
CA MET A 174 9.70 1.47 -6.68
C MET A 174 10.90 2.35 -7.02
N VAL A 175 10.70 3.28 -7.95
CA VAL A 175 11.72 4.25 -8.39
C VAL A 175 11.82 5.42 -7.42
#